data_711231bcd15bfb61b6cfbdda493dd5d8
#
_entry.id   711231bcd15bfb61b6cfbdda493dd5d8
#
_cell.length_a   1.000
_cell.length_b   1.000
_cell.length_c   1.000
_cell.angle_alpha   90.00
_cell.angle_beta   90.00
_cell.angle_gamma   90.00
#
_symmetry.space_group_name_H-M   'P 1'
#
loop_
_entity.id
_entity.type
_entity.pdbx_description
1 polymer ?
#
loop_
_entity_poly.entity_id
_entity_poly.type
_entity_poly.pdbx_seq_one_letter_code
_entity_poly.pdbx_strand_id
1 'polypeptide(L)'
;MTLFRHLKSGVWFADIRHNGKRIKRSTGTRDKAQAQEFHDQLKADLWRQGKLGDDPQYTWDHAALEYSKTITHQRDIAGKLRYLRYWTEQLRGMKLTDITSDVIERSAPTTQTTHNGTVEPLSGGTVNRYLATVSAVLRYSYKRGWLPGVPHIAKRAEAPVRELFATREQADALLEAMGEGWLRDVTEFAFFTGMRSGEILTLEWGNVTLNQRLVSLPGSRSKSGSGRAVPLNNRAMEVIKRRRGKHKLYVFARRDKVAPRIDTEAFKRAVEAAGLPSDFRFHDCRHSWASWHAQKGTPMLTLQRLGGWKTLAMLNKYAHFGIEDLATYAGAID
;
A
#
# COMPACT_ATOMS: atom_id res chain seq x y z
N MET A 1 38.77 -12.17 14.84
CA MET A 1 37.86 -12.22 13.69
C MET A 1 36.89 -13.35 13.95
N THR A 2 35.64 -13.10 14.19
CA THR A 2 34.72 -14.11 14.72
C THR A 2 33.33 -14.00 14.08
N LEU A 3 32.76 -15.17 13.82
CA LEU A 3 31.34 -15.32 13.63
C LEU A 3 30.69 -15.46 15.01
N PHE A 4 29.59 -14.71 15.25
CA PHE A 4 28.81 -14.91 16.46
C PHE A 4 27.31 -14.93 16.12
N ARG A 5 26.56 -15.68 16.91
CA ARG A 5 25.12 -15.83 16.76
C ARG A 5 24.41 -14.79 17.62
N HIS A 6 23.51 -14.01 17.03
CA HIS A 6 22.74 -13.02 17.78
C HIS A 6 21.66 -13.72 18.62
N LEU A 7 21.66 -13.51 19.94
CA LEU A 7 20.85 -14.26 20.90
C LEU A 7 19.33 -14.16 20.64
N LYS A 8 18.83 -12.99 20.26
CA LYS A 8 17.38 -12.77 20.05
C LYS A 8 16.87 -13.24 18.69
N SER A 9 17.63 -13.09 17.62
CA SER A 9 17.19 -13.41 16.24
C SER A 9 17.67 -14.75 15.73
N GLY A 10 18.69 -15.33 16.38
CA GLY A 10 19.36 -16.55 15.95
C GLY A 10 20.19 -16.41 14.66
N VAL A 11 20.27 -15.20 14.09
CA VAL A 11 21.03 -14.91 12.87
C VAL A 11 22.52 -14.76 13.21
N TRP A 12 23.38 -15.25 12.31
CA TRP A 12 24.82 -15.09 12.44
C TRP A 12 25.29 -13.71 12.00
N PHE A 13 26.35 -13.22 12.65
CA PHE A 13 27.01 -11.95 12.35
C PHE A 13 28.50 -12.18 12.13
N ALA A 14 29.07 -11.58 11.09
CA ALA A 14 30.48 -11.48 10.85
C ALA A 14 31.04 -10.25 11.58
N ASP A 15 32.14 -10.44 12.35
CA ASP A 15 32.84 -9.40 13.07
C ASP A 15 34.34 -9.43 12.65
N ILE A 16 34.72 -8.47 11.80
CA ILE A 16 36.02 -8.39 11.14
C ILE A 16 36.68 -7.08 11.50
N ARG A 17 37.98 -7.12 11.86
CA ARG A 17 38.81 -5.92 11.96
C ARG A 17 39.64 -5.75 10.68
N HIS A 18 39.49 -4.58 10.03
CA HIS A 18 40.24 -4.22 8.84
C HIS A 18 40.65 -2.75 8.89
N ASN A 19 41.94 -2.47 8.62
CA ASN A 19 42.51 -1.11 8.66
C ASN A 19 42.17 -0.34 9.96
N GLY A 20 42.25 -0.97 11.11
CA GLY A 20 41.97 -0.38 12.43
C GLY A 20 40.46 -0.22 12.73
N LYS A 21 39.59 -0.42 11.78
CA LYS A 21 38.13 -0.32 11.97
C LYS A 21 37.51 -1.70 12.23
N ARG A 22 36.54 -1.74 13.15
CA ARG A 22 35.75 -2.94 13.43
C ARG A 22 34.50 -2.93 12.56
N ILE A 23 34.31 -3.96 11.74
CA ILE A 23 33.18 -4.12 10.81
C ILE A 23 32.33 -5.27 11.33
N LYS A 24 31.11 -4.97 11.75
CA LYS A 24 30.08 -5.96 12.10
C LYS A 24 29.01 -6.00 11.05
N ARG A 25 28.72 -7.20 10.50
CA ARG A 25 27.67 -7.37 9.51
C ARG A 25 26.81 -8.59 9.80
N SER A 26 25.51 -8.45 9.58
CA SER A 26 24.58 -9.58 9.59
C SER A 26 24.81 -10.42 8.34
N THR A 27 24.93 -11.75 8.50
CA THR A 27 25.02 -12.68 7.38
C THR A 27 23.66 -12.95 6.73
N GLY A 28 22.57 -12.57 7.40
CA GLY A 28 21.19 -12.79 6.94
C GLY A 28 20.71 -14.25 7.07
N THR A 29 21.58 -15.17 7.53
CA THR A 29 21.27 -16.59 7.66
C THR A 29 21.41 -17.09 9.10
N ARG A 30 20.66 -18.16 9.41
CA ARG A 30 20.77 -18.93 10.67
C ARG A 30 21.66 -20.17 10.50
N ASP A 31 22.01 -20.53 9.27
CA ASP A 31 22.90 -21.61 8.94
C ASP A 31 24.35 -21.19 9.13
N LYS A 32 25.14 -22.02 9.86
CA LYS A 32 26.53 -21.71 10.19
C LYS A 32 27.44 -21.82 8.98
N ALA A 33 27.21 -22.78 8.06
CA ALA A 33 28.05 -22.98 6.89
C ALA A 33 27.90 -21.80 5.91
N GLN A 34 26.67 -21.37 5.64
CA GLN A 34 26.40 -20.19 4.83
C GLN A 34 26.93 -18.90 5.48
N ALA A 35 26.88 -18.81 6.80
CA ALA A 35 27.44 -17.68 7.53
C ALA A 35 28.97 -17.64 7.43
N GLN A 36 29.64 -18.82 7.45
CA GLN A 36 31.07 -18.92 7.26
C GLN A 36 31.49 -18.51 5.85
N GLU A 37 30.78 -18.99 4.84
CA GLU A 37 31.00 -18.59 3.44
C GLU A 37 30.87 -17.07 3.26
N PHE A 38 29.82 -16.46 3.82
CA PHE A 38 29.65 -15.01 3.83
C PHE A 38 30.79 -14.28 4.52
N HIS A 39 31.25 -14.80 5.67
CA HIS A 39 32.39 -14.22 6.43
C HIS A 39 33.66 -14.25 5.59
N ASP A 40 33.96 -15.37 4.95
CA ASP A 40 35.18 -15.57 4.18
C ASP A 40 35.19 -14.73 2.90
N GLN A 41 34.01 -14.62 2.24
CA GLN A 41 33.82 -13.71 1.13
C GLN A 41 34.04 -12.25 1.55
N LEU A 42 33.42 -11.81 2.64
CA LEU A 42 33.55 -10.45 3.15
C LEU A 42 35.03 -10.16 3.54
N LYS A 43 35.74 -11.13 4.12
CA LYS A 43 37.15 -10.99 4.45
C LYS A 43 38.02 -10.88 3.21
N ALA A 44 37.76 -11.69 2.18
CA ALA A 44 38.46 -11.64 0.89
C ALA A 44 38.24 -10.28 0.19
N ASP A 45 37.01 -9.77 0.19
CA ASP A 45 36.68 -8.48 -0.39
C ASP A 45 37.37 -7.31 0.34
N LEU A 46 37.38 -7.32 1.66
CA LEU A 46 38.09 -6.33 2.47
C LEU A 46 39.61 -6.38 2.26
N TRP A 47 40.17 -7.57 2.07
CA TRP A 47 41.60 -7.74 1.79
C TRP A 47 41.97 -7.20 0.41
N ARG A 48 41.13 -7.47 -0.61
CA ARG A 48 41.28 -6.91 -1.97
C ARG A 48 41.23 -5.39 -1.96
N GLN A 49 40.25 -4.80 -1.24
CA GLN A 49 40.16 -3.35 -1.05
C GLN A 49 41.42 -2.75 -0.40
N GLY A 50 41.98 -3.42 0.60
CA GLY A 50 43.14 -2.90 1.35
C GLY A 50 44.49 -3.08 0.65
N LYS A 51 44.63 -4.11 -0.20
CA LYS A 51 45.94 -4.48 -0.80
C LYS A 51 46.03 -4.21 -2.30
N LEU A 52 44.90 -4.33 -3.04
CA LEU A 52 44.90 -4.23 -4.48
C LEU A 52 44.26 -2.93 -4.99
N GLY A 53 43.63 -2.15 -4.11
CA GLY A 53 42.88 -0.95 -4.52
C GLY A 53 41.61 -1.25 -5.35
N ASP A 54 41.33 -2.54 -5.50
CA ASP A 54 40.11 -3.01 -6.23
C ASP A 54 38.91 -2.94 -5.29
N ASP A 55 38.20 -1.82 -5.32
CA ASP A 55 36.85 -1.76 -4.80
C ASP A 55 35.95 -2.58 -5.74
N PRO A 56 35.30 -3.66 -5.27
CA PRO A 56 34.34 -4.36 -6.10
C PRO A 56 33.26 -3.37 -6.54
N GLN A 57 33.31 -3.02 -7.83
CA GLN A 57 32.45 -1.97 -8.37
C GLN A 57 31.08 -2.57 -8.72
N TYR A 58 30.21 -2.62 -7.73
CA TYR A 58 28.83 -3.04 -7.94
C TYR A 58 28.08 -1.99 -8.77
N THR A 59 27.40 -2.45 -9.81
CA THR A 59 26.56 -1.59 -10.65
C THR A 59 25.13 -1.60 -10.16
N TRP A 60 24.35 -0.62 -10.65
CA TRP A 60 22.91 -0.57 -10.44
C TRP A 60 22.21 -1.84 -10.94
N ASP A 61 22.58 -2.32 -12.14
CA ASP A 61 21.95 -3.49 -12.76
C ASP A 61 22.09 -4.73 -11.87
N HIS A 62 23.28 -4.94 -11.33
CA HIS A 62 23.51 -6.03 -10.36
C HIS A 62 22.63 -5.89 -9.12
N ALA A 63 22.59 -4.70 -8.53
CA ALA A 63 21.83 -4.43 -7.32
C ALA A 63 20.32 -4.55 -7.55
N ALA A 64 19.81 -4.04 -8.68
CA ALA A 64 18.41 -4.11 -9.06
C ALA A 64 17.96 -5.56 -9.30
N LEU A 65 18.79 -6.37 -9.95
CA LEU A 65 18.53 -7.78 -10.18
C LEU A 65 18.44 -8.54 -8.85
N GLU A 66 19.41 -8.38 -7.96
CA GLU A 66 19.42 -9.07 -6.67
C GLU A 66 18.28 -8.60 -5.77
N TYR A 67 17.99 -7.30 -5.75
CA TYR A 67 16.83 -6.77 -5.03
C TYR A 67 15.51 -7.33 -5.56
N SER A 68 15.36 -7.46 -6.88
CA SER A 68 14.14 -7.98 -7.49
C SER A 68 13.76 -9.38 -6.99
N LYS A 69 14.76 -10.23 -6.73
CA LYS A 69 14.57 -11.59 -6.17
C LYS A 69 13.96 -11.56 -4.76
N THR A 70 14.20 -10.48 -3.99
CA THR A 70 13.70 -10.35 -2.61
C THR A 70 12.24 -9.91 -2.51
N ILE A 71 11.66 -9.38 -3.57
CA ILE A 71 10.30 -8.82 -3.59
C ILE A 71 9.27 -9.71 -4.28
N THR A 72 9.64 -10.89 -4.77
CA THR A 72 8.78 -11.80 -5.55
C THR A 72 7.48 -12.20 -4.85
N HIS A 73 7.50 -12.29 -3.51
CA HIS A 73 6.35 -12.67 -2.69
C HIS A 73 5.44 -11.48 -2.30
N GLN A 74 5.75 -10.28 -2.76
CA GLN A 74 4.99 -9.08 -2.37
C GLN A 74 3.74 -8.92 -3.26
N ARG A 75 2.60 -8.55 -2.64
CA ARG A 75 1.31 -8.44 -3.33
C ARG A 75 1.28 -7.44 -4.49
N ASP A 76 2.04 -6.33 -4.40
CA ASP A 76 2.14 -5.31 -5.45
C ASP A 76 3.48 -5.39 -6.19
N ILE A 77 3.85 -6.61 -6.56
CA ILE A 77 5.10 -6.85 -7.30
C ILE A 77 5.09 -6.13 -8.67
N ALA A 78 3.97 -6.13 -9.38
CA ALA A 78 3.87 -5.51 -10.70
C ALA A 78 4.14 -3.99 -10.65
N GLY A 79 3.58 -3.29 -9.66
CA GLY A 79 3.84 -1.87 -9.43
C GLY A 79 5.31 -1.60 -9.10
N LYS A 80 5.91 -2.40 -8.23
CA LYS A 80 7.32 -2.26 -7.86
C LYS A 80 8.26 -2.56 -9.02
N LEU A 81 7.98 -3.60 -9.81
CA LEU A 81 8.79 -3.92 -10.99
C LEU A 81 8.72 -2.81 -12.06
N ARG A 82 7.57 -2.14 -12.21
CA ARG A 82 7.45 -0.98 -13.11
C ARG A 82 8.39 0.16 -12.68
N TYR A 83 8.41 0.52 -11.38
CA TYR A 83 9.31 1.54 -10.86
C TYR A 83 10.78 1.11 -10.94
N LEU A 84 11.06 -0.17 -10.67
CA LEU A 84 12.41 -0.73 -10.77
C LEU A 84 12.92 -0.68 -12.21
N ARG A 85 12.07 -1.04 -13.20
CA ARG A 85 12.41 -0.96 -14.63
C ARG A 85 12.78 0.45 -15.04
N TYR A 86 11.96 1.44 -14.64
CA TYR A 86 12.28 2.85 -14.89
C TYR A 86 13.67 3.20 -14.41
N TRP A 87 14.00 2.91 -13.14
CA TRP A 87 15.33 3.21 -12.60
C TRP A 87 16.45 2.42 -13.28
N THR A 88 16.18 1.21 -13.73
CA THR A 88 17.16 0.41 -14.49
C THR A 88 17.45 1.03 -15.85
N GLU A 89 16.46 1.65 -16.47
CA GLU A 89 16.68 2.43 -17.72
C GLU A 89 17.51 3.69 -17.47
N GLN A 90 17.24 4.42 -16.39
CA GLN A 90 17.93 5.66 -16.05
C GLN A 90 19.37 5.46 -15.53
N LEU A 91 19.62 4.38 -14.79
CA LEU A 91 20.89 4.15 -14.08
C LEU A 91 21.70 2.99 -14.66
N ARG A 92 21.35 2.54 -15.88
CA ARG A 92 22.00 1.38 -16.52
C ARG A 92 23.51 1.52 -16.55
N GLY A 93 24.22 0.47 -16.07
CA GLY A 93 25.68 0.41 -16.06
C GLY A 93 26.36 1.32 -15.05
N MET A 94 25.65 2.21 -14.34
CA MET A 94 26.25 3.10 -13.35
C MET A 94 26.77 2.32 -12.14
N LYS A 95 27.93 2.70 -11.64
CA LYS A 95 28.44 2.20 -10.37
C LYS A 95 27.58 2.72 -9.24
N LEU A 96 27.32 1.90 -8.21
CA LEU A 96 26.50 2.31 -7.07
C LEU A 96 27.06 3.55 -6.34
N THR A 97 28.39 3.72 -6.33
CA THR A 97 29.07 4.87 -5.74
C THR A 97 28.82 6.17 -6.47
N ASP A 98 28.53 6.10 -7.76
CA ASP A 98 28.29 7.26 -8.63
C ASP A 98 26.82 7.73 -8.58
N ILE A 99 25.93 6.93 -7.95
CA ILE A 99 24.53 7.27 -7.75
C ILE A 99 24.39 8.20 -6.55
N THR A 100 24.62 9.48 -6.80
CA THR A 100 24.50 10.55 -5.82
C THR A 100 23.07 11.06 -5.68
N SER A 101 22.82 11.93 -4.68
CA SER A 101 21.54 12.64 -4.53
C SER A 101 21.17 13.41 -5.80
N ASP A 102 22.15 14.08 -6.42
CA ASP A 102 21.94 14.88 -7.65
C ASP A 102 21.59 14.01 -8.86
N VAL A 103 22.22 12.83 -8.98
CA VAL A 103 21.88 11.88 -10.03
C VAL A 103 20.44 11.41 -9.90
N ILE A 104 20.03 11.03 -8.68
CA ILE A 104 18.66 10.60 -8.39
C ILE A 104 17.67 11.72 -8.67
N GLU A 105 17.97 12.94 -8.25
CA GLU A 105 17.13 14.12 -8.42
C GLU A 105 16.88 14.41 -9.90
N ARG A 106 17.93 14.45 -10.72
CA ARG A 106 17.86 14.71 -12.17
C ARG A 106 17.19 13.58 -12.96
N SER A 107 17.34 12.35 -12.47
CA SER A 107 16.77 11.17 -13.13
C SER A 107 15.36 10.84 -12.63
N ALA A 108 14.83 11.56 -11.63
CA ALA A 108 13.47 11.34 -11.15
C ALA A 108 12.42 11.72 -12.22
N PRO A 109 11.38 10.91 -12.42
CA PRO A 109 10.36 11.21 -13.42
C PRO A 109 9.55 12.45 -13.01
N THR A 110 9.31 13.34 -13.96
CA THR A 110 8.51 14.56 -13.77
C THR A 110 7.15 14.48 -14.46
N THR A 111 7.05 13.69 -15.52
CA THR A 111 5.86 13.58 -16.37
C THR A 111 5.50 12.13 -16.65
N GLN A 112 4.27 11.91 -17.10
CA GLN A 112 3.80 10.63 -17.64
C GLN A 112 3.02 10.86 -18.93
N THR A 113 3.06 9.89 -19.83
CA THR A 113 2.16 9.88 -20.98
C THR A 113 0.91 9.10 -20.61
N THR A 114 -0.25 9.72 -20.76
CA THR A 114 -1.57 9.10 -20.53
C THR A 114 -1.90 8.12 -21.66
N HIS A 115 -2.94 7.32 -21.46
CA HIS A 115 -3.44 6.39 -22.50
C HIS A 115 -3.81 7.10 -23.82
N ASN A 116 -4.23 8.36 -23.72
CA ASN A 116 -4.61 9.18 -24.88
C ASN A 116 -3.41 9.90 -25.54
N GLY A 117 -2.18 9.59 -25.11
CA GLY A 117 -0.96 10.21 -25.64
C GLY A 117 -0.64 11.60 -25.06
N THR A 118 -1.46 12.14 -24.17
CA THR A 118 -1.20 13.44 -23.52
C THR A 118 -0.09 13.31 -22.47
N VAL A 119 0.84 14.24 -22.46
CA VAL A 119 1.89 14.32 -21.44
C VAL A 119 1.38 15.17 -20.27
N GLU A 120 1.36 14.59 -19.07
CA GLU A 120 0.90 15.24 -17.85
C GLU A 120 1.97 15.19 -16.76
N PRO A 121 2.06 16.21 -15.88
CA PRO A 121 2.97 16.18 -14.75
C PRO A 121 2.58 15.08 -13.77
N LEU A 122 3.57 14.43 -13.18
CA LEU A 122 3.36 13.48 -12.11
C LEU A 122 3.08 14.18 -10.77
N SER A 123 2.13 13.65 -10.01
CA SER A 123 1.94 14.10 -8.63
C SER A 123 3.15 13.77 -7.75
N GLY A 124 3.44 14.62 -6.74
CA GLY A 124 4.51 14.38 -5.78
C GLY A 124 4.43 12.98 -5.14
N GLY A 125 3.22 12.51 -4.81
CA GLY A 125 3.02 11.17 -4.27
C GLY A 125 3.39 10.06 -5.26
N THR A 126 3.21 10.27 -6.57
CA THR A 126 3.65 9.31 -7.59
C THR A 126 5.17 9.32 -7.71
N VAL A 127 5.80 10.49 -7.79
CA VAL A 127 7.28 10.62 -7.81
C VAL A 127 7.89 9.97 -6.57
N ASN A 128 7.30 10.17 -5.39
CA ASN A 128 7.77 9.57 -4.13
C ASN A 128 7.77 8.03 -4.17
N ARG A 129 6.89 7.38 -4.94
CA ARG A 129 6.92 5.92 -5.13
C ARG A 129 8.12 5.48 -5.95
N TYR A 130 8.51 6.24 -6.99
CA TYR A 130 9.77 6.00 -7.72
C TYR A 130 10.96 6.18 -6.80
N LEU A 131 11.02 7.30 -6.05
CA LEU A 131 12.10 7.59 -5.09
C LEU A 131 12.20 6.53 -3.99
N ALA A 132 11.09 6.01 -3.50
CA ALA A 132 11.08 4.92 -2.53
C ALA A 132 11.69 3.64 -3.10
N THR A 133 11.54 3.38 -4.41
CA THR A 133 12.10 2.19 -5.05
C THR A 133 13.62 2.29 -5.18
N VAL A 134 14.16 3.41 -5.68
CA VAL A 134 15.63 3.59 -5.75
C VAL A 134 16.24 3.56 -4.35
N SER A 135 15.61 4.21 -3.36
CA SER A 135 16.03 4.16 -1.96
C SER A 135 16.06 2.72 -1.40
N ALA A 136 15.08 1.89 -1.77
CA ALA A 136 15.03 0.50 -1.31
C ALA A 136 16.18 -0.34 -1.89
N VAL A 137 16.51 -0.17 -3.17
CA VAL A 137 17.65 -0.84 -3.81
C VAL A 137 18.97 -0.39 -3.18
N LEU A 138 19.17 0.93 -3.00
CA LEU A 138 20.40 1.46 -2.39
C LEU A 138 20.56 1.02 -0.93
N ARG A 139 19.47 0.99 -0.15
CA ARG A 139 19.50 0.45 1.22
C ARG A 139 19.80 -1.06 1.26
N TYR A 140 19.26 -1.80 0.29
CA TYR A 140 19.61 -3.22 0.14
C TYR A 140 21.09 -3.38 -0.15
N SER A 141 21.65 -2.59 -1.09
CA SER A 141 23.06 -2.58 -1.44
C SER A 141 23.97 -2.20 -0.26
N TYR A 142 23.57 -1.18 0.49
CA TYR A 142 24.27 -0.79 1.73
C TYR A 142 24.31 -1.92 2.75
N LYS A 143 23.17 -2.61 2.97
CA LYS A 143 23.11 -3.77 3.88
C LYS A 143 24.00 -4.92 3.44
N ARG A 144 24.24 -5.07 2.14
CA ARG A 144 25.13 -6.08 1.55
C ARG A 144 26.60 -5.64 1.55
N GLY A 145 26.88 -4.37 1.84
CA GLY A 145 28.21 -3.82 1.82
C GLY A 145 28.72 -3.43 0.45
N TRP A 146 27.83 -3.35 -0.51
CA TRP A 146 28.16 -2.94 -1.89
C TRP A 146 28.25 -1.42 -2.03
N LEU A 147 27.78 -0.68 -1.03
CA LEU A 147 27.75 0.78 -0.99
C LEU A 147 28.17 1.24 0.42
N PRO A 148 29.05 2.23 0.55
CA PRO A 148 29.53 2.70 1.87
C PRO A 148 28.49 3.50 2.64
N GLY A 149 27.49 4.08 1.96
CA GLY A 149 26.39 4.85 2.54
C GLY A 149 25.27 5.03 1.55
N VAL A 150 24.07 5.35 2.03
CA VAL A 150 22.91 5.66 1.16
C VAL A 150 22.81 7.17 1.01
N PRO A 151 22.77 7.72 -0.21
CA PRO A 151 22.59 9.15 -0.43
C PRO A 151 21.26 9.63 0.14
N HIS A 152 21.19 10.89 0.53
CA HIS A 152 19.95 11.52 0.95
C HIS A 152 19.01 11.66 -0.27
N ILE A 153 17.76 11.24 -0.10
CA ILE A 153 16.73 11.31 -1.15
C ILE A 153 15.57 12.15 -0.61
N ALA A 154 15.47 13.38 -1.09
CA ALA A 154 14.42 14.29 -0.70
C ALA A 154 13.07 13.84 -1.30
N LYS A 155 12.03 13.82 -0.49
CA LYS A 155 10.67 13.58 -0.97
C LYS A 155 10.08 14.83 -1.58
N ARG A 156 9.21 14.66 -2.57
CA ARG A 156 8.37 15.71 -3.13
C ARG A 156 7.21 16.02 -2.19
N ALA A 157 6.79 17.28 -2.16
CA ALA A 157 5.56 17.66 -1.49
C ALA A 157 4.38 16.87 -2.09
N GLU A 158 3.56 16.32 -1.23
CA GLU A 158 2.32 15.65 -1.65
C GLU A 158 1.14 16.61 -1.46
N ALA A 159 0.16 16.51 -2.36
CA ALA A 159 -1.08 17.26 -2.18
C ALA A 159 -1.73 16.89 -0.84
N PRO A 160 -2.42 17.83 -0.19
CA PRO A 160 -3.18 17.55 1.04
C PRO A 160 -4.09 16.33 0.84
N VAL A 161 -4.29 15.59 1.92
CA VAL A 161 -5.24 14.47 1.89
C VAL A 161 -6.62 15.03 1.59
N ARG A 162 -7.27 14.52 0.55
CA ARG A 162 -8.63 14.92 0.20
C ARG A 162 -9.59 14.47 1.29
N GLU A 163 -10.42 15.40 1.76
CA GLU A 163 -11.46 15.14 2.75
C GLU A 163 -12.86 15.18 2.09
N LEU A 164 -12.99 14.47 0.97
CA LEU A 164 -14.23 14.43 0.22
C LEU A 164 -15.11 13.27 0.72
N PHE A 165 -16.33 13.61 1.11
CA PHE A 165 -17.37 12.66 1.45
C PHE A 165 -18.74 13.19 1.02
N ALA A 166 -19.67 12.31 0.74
CA ALA A 166 -21.05 12.64 0.42
C ALA A 166 -21.91 12.65 1.68
N THR A 167 -22.91 13.54 1.74
CA THR A 167 -24.00 13.44 2.73
C THR A 167 -24.87 12.22 2.43
N ARG A 168 -25.85 11.91 3.29
CA ARG A 168 -26.80 10.82 3.04
C ARG A 168 -27.65 11.10 1.82
N GLU A 169 -28.13 12.34 1.70
CA GLU A 169 -28.94 12.82 0.60
C GLU A 169 -28.16 12.77 -0.73
N GLN A 170 -26.91 13.19 -0.73
CA GLN A 170 -26.04 13.11 -1.89
C GLN A 170 -25.74 11.65 -2.30
N ALA A 171 -25.58 10.75 -1.33
CA ALA A 171 -25.39 9.34 -1.62
C ALA A 171 -26.67 8.73 -2.25
N ASP A 172 -27.84 9.06 -1.73
CA ASP A 172 -29.12 8.58 -2.30
C ASP A 172 -29.34 9.16 -3.71
N ALA A 173 -29.06 10.45 -3.95
CA ALA A 173 -29.10 11.06 -5.28
C ALA A 173 -28.15 10.36 -6.27
N LEU A 174 -26.92 10.02 -5.83
CA LEU A 174 -25.98 9.28 -6.66
C LEU A 174 -26.50 7.89 -7.03
N LEU A 175 -27.09 7.18 -6.06
CA LEU A 175 -27.69 5.86 -6.31
C LEU A 175 -28.90 5.93 -7.25
N GLU A 176 -29.69 6.99 -7.16
CA GLU A 176 -30.81 7.24 -8.08
C GLU A 176 -30.32 7.52 -9.50
N ALA A 177 -29.31 8.39 -9.66
CA ALA A 177 -28.70 8.71 -10.94
C ALA A 177 -28.06 7.49 -11.63
N MET A 178 -27.65 6.46 -10.87
CA MET A 178 -27.17 5.19 -11.44
C MET A 178 -28.27 4.31 -12.02
N GLY A 179 -29.52 4.51 -11.63
CA GLY A 179 -30.62 3.61 -11.96
C GLY A 179 -30.42 2.20 -11.37
N GLU A 180 -31.31 1.29 -11.70
CA GLU A 180 -31.18 -0.10 -11.26
C GLU A 180 -30.01 -0.81 -11.98
N GLY A 181 -29.26 -1.63 -11.27
CA GLY A 181 -28.22 -2.43 -11.89
C GLY A 181 -27.01 -2.73 -10.97
N TRP A 182 -26.05 -3.37 -11.59
CA TRP A 182 -24.85 -3.84 -10.91
C TRP A 182 -24.04 -2.70 -10.24
N LEU A 183 -23.86 -1.58 -10.94
CA LEU A 183 -23.06 -0.46 -10.43
C LEU A 183 -23.70 0.18 -9.21
N ARG A 184 -25.04 0.37 -9.24
CA ARG A 184 -25.81 0.86 -8.09
C ARG A 184 -25.64 -0.07 -6.89
N ASP A 185 -25.86 -1.39 -7.07
CA ASP A 185 -25.75 -2.36 -5.99
C ASP A 185 -24.37 -2.35 -5.33
N VAL A 186 -23.30 -2.32 -6.13
CA VAL A 186 -21.92 -2.26 -5.64
C VAL A 186 -21.64 -0.95 -4.89
N THR A 187 -22.16 0.17 -5.41
CA THR A 187 -21.96 1.51 -4.81
C THR A 187 -22.76 1.64 -3.51
N GLU A 188 -24.01 1.22 -3.50
CA GLU A 188 -24.83 1.20 -2.30
C GLU A 188 -24.19 0.32 -1.22
N PHE A 189 -23.74 -0.86 -1.58
CA PHE A 189 -23.03 -1.74 -0.64
C PHE A 189 -21.75 -1.11 -0.08
N ALA A 190 -20.99 -0.36 -0.90
CA ALA A 190 -19.82 0.36 -0.45
C ALA A 190 -20.15 1.46 0.57
N PHE A 191 -21.22 2.26 0.31
CA PHE A 191 -21.67 3.30 1.24
C PHE A 191 -22.16 2.74 2.58
N PHE A 192 -22.72 1.54 2.61
CA PHE A 192 -23.36 1.01 3.83
C PHE A 192 -22.56 -0.06 4.56
N THR A 193 -21.37 -0.42 4.04
CA THR A 193 -20.43 -1.36 4.68
C THR A 193 -19.04 -0.80 4.90
N GLY A 194 -18.69 0.28 4.21
CA GLY A 194 -17.32 0.81 4.19
C GLY A 194 -16.28 -0.18 3.64
N MET A 195 -16.66 -1.25 2.97
CA MET A 195 -15.75 -2.21 2.39
C MET A 195 -14.95 -1.60 1.22
N ARG A 196 -13.74 -2.11 0.99
CA ARG A 196 -12.93 -1.69 -0.15
C ARG A 196 -13.48 -2.28 -1.45
N SER A 197 -13.29 -1.59 -2.58
CA SER A 197 -13.77 -2.06 -3.89
C SER A 197 -13.33 -3.50 -4.20
N GLY A 198 -12.06 -3.83 -3.97
CA GLY A 198 -11.57 -5.19 -4.19
C GLY A 198 -12.23 -6.24 -3.28
N GLU A 199 -12.54 -5.90 -2.03
CA GLU A 199 -13.25 -6.78 -1.10
C GLU A 199 -14.69 -7.02 -1.55
N ILE A 200 -15.36 -5.99 -2.08
CA ILE A 200 -16.73 -6.08 -2.60
C ILE A 200 -16.75 -6.91 -3.90
N LEU A 201 -15.91 -6.57 -4.86
CA LEU A 201 -15.91 -7.21 -6.18
C LEU A 201 -15.58 -8.70 -6.14
N THR A 202 -14.80 -9.13 -5.15
CA THR A 202 -14.42 -10.53 -4.95
C THR A 202 -15.21 -11.23 -3.84
N LEU A 203 -16.29 -10.62 -3.34
CA LEU A 203 -17.10 -11.20 -2.27
C LEU A 203 -17.82 -12.47 -2.76
N GLU A 204 -17.58 -13.57 -2.09
CA GLU A 204 -18.23 -14.85 -2.34
C GLU A 204 -19.41 -15.07 -1.39
N TRP A 205 -20.42 -15.80 -1.84
CA TRP A 205 -21.57 -16.18 -1.02
C TRP A 205 -21.17 -16.98 0.22
N GLY A 206 -20.13 -17.82 0.13
CA GLY A 206 -19.57 -18.55 1.27
C GLY A 206 -19.03 -17.67 2.41
N ASN A 207 -18.78 -16.39 2.12
CA ASN A 207 -18.36 -15.41 3.13
C ASN A 207 -19.53 -14.60 3.73
N VAL A 208 -20.79 -14.86 3.31
CA VAL A 208 -21.98 -14.13 3.77
C VAL A 208 -22.83 -15.02 4.63
N THR A 209 -22.99 -14.67 5.90
CA THR A 209 -23.87 -15.37 6.84
C THR A 209 -25.14 -14.54 7.05
N LEU A 210 -26.19 -14.88 6.31
CA LEU A 210 -27.44 -14.08 6.25
C LEU A 210 -28.15 -13.97 7.60
N ASN A 211 -28.27 -15.07 8.34
CA ASN A 211 -28.94 -15.11 9.65
C ASN A 211 -28.21 -14.27 10.72
N GLN A 212 -26.89 -14.13 10.60
CA GLN A 212 -26.07 -13.28 11.47
C GLN A 212 -25.86 -11.88 10.91
N ARG A 213 -26.33 -11.61 9.69
CA ARG A 213 -26.12 -10.34 8.98
C ARG A 213 -24.65 -9.95 8.94
N LEU A 214 -23.79 -10.86 8.50
CA LEU A 214 -22.36 -10.74 8.63
C LEU A 214 -21.65 -11.13 7.31
N VAL A 215 -20.63 -10.37 6.96
CA VAL A 215 -19.61 -10.76 5.96
C VAL A 215 -18.31 -11.07 6.69
N SER A 216 -17.78 -12.26 6.48
CA SER A 216 -16.46 -12.70 6.98
C SER A 216 -15.40 -12.51 5.92
N LEU A 217 -14.48 -11.56 6.11
CA LEU A 217 -13.38 -11.32 5.21
C LEU A 217 -12.12 -12.03 5.71
N PRO A 218 -11.62 -13.07 4.99
CA PRO A 218 -10.41 -13.77 5.39
C PRO A 218 -9.17 -12.85 5.27
N GLY A 219 -8.20 -13.02 6.16
CA GLY A 219 -6.96 -12.24 6.19
C GLY A 219 -6.16 -12.33 4.90
N SER A 220 -6.19 -13.45 4.21
CA SER A 220 -5.55 -13.67 2.90
C SER A 220 -6.04 -12.69 1.82
N ARG A 221 -7.28 -12.23 1.89
CA ARG A 221 -7.89 -11.25 0.97
C ARG A 221 -7.82 -9.81 1.48
N SER A 222 -7.50 -9.59 2.74
CA SER A 222 -7.38 -8.26 3.34
C SER A 222 -6.02 -7.63 3.04
N LYS A 223 -5.99 -6.34 2.67
CA LYS A 223 -4.72 -5.57 2.51
C LYS A 223 -3.94 -5.47 3.82
N SER A 224 -4.61 -5.64 4.97
CA SER A 224 -3.98 -5.64 6.30
C SER A 224 -3.37 -6.99 6.69
N GLY A 225 -3.71 -8.09 6.00
CA GLY A 225 -3.30 -9.44 6.36
C GLY A 225 -4.12 -10.08 7.50
N SER A 226 -4.99 -9.32 8.18
CA SER A 226 -5.89 -9.80 9.22
C SER A 226 -7.31 -9.95 8.68
N GLY A 227 -7.98 -11.05 9.01
CA GLY A 227 -9.41 -11.23 8.74
C GLY A 227 -10.25 -10.26 9.58
N ARG A 228 -11.43 -9.92 9.09
CA ARG A 228 -12.41 -9.16 9.85
C ARG A 228 -13.83 -9.55 9.52
N ALA A 229 -14.71 -9.34 10.46
CA ALA A 229 -16.16 -9.42 10.29
C ALA A 229 -16.70 -8.01 9.95
N VAL A 230 -17.61 -7.94 8.98
CA VAL A 230 -18.32 -6.72 8.58
C VAL A 230 -19.81 -6.94 8.83
N PRO A 231 -20.39 -6.35 9.88
CA PRO A 231 -21.81 -6.40 10.12
C PRO A 231 -22.60 -5.68 9.01
N LEU A 232 -23.73 -6.25 8.61
CA LEU A 232 -24.59 -5.72 7.57
C LEU A 232 -25.80 -5.00 8.18
N ASN A 233 -25.91 -3.70 7.91
CA ASN A 233 -27.11 -2.92 8.23
C ASN A 233 -28.27 -3.23 7.25
N ASN A 234 -29.44 -2.63 7.46
CA ASN A 234 -30.61 -2.90 6.64
C ASN A 234 -30.38 -2.65 5.16
N ARG A 235 -29.76 -1.49 4.81
CA ARG A 235 -29.47 -1.14 3.39
C ARG A 235 -28.53 -2.15 2.73
N ALA A 236 -27.46 -2.56 3.41
CA ALA A 236 -26.55 -3.58 2.91
C ALA A 236 -27.26 -4.94 2.75
N MET A 237 -28.15 -5.31 3.67
CA MET A 237 -28.96 -6.54 3.55
C MET A 237 -29.90 -6.51 2.36
N GLU A 238 -30.53 -5.37 2.06
CA GLU A 238 -31.37 -5.20 0.86
C GLU A 238 -30.56 -5.45 -0.42
N VAL A 239 -29.34 -4.90 -0.50
CA VAL A 239 -28.45 -5.16 -1.63
C VAL A 239 -28.13 -6.66 -1.75
N ILE A 240 -27.79 -7.32 -0.66
CA ILE A 240 -27.52 -8.78 -0.65
C ILE A 240 -28.73 -9.57 -1.15
N LYS A 241 -29.95 -9.20 -0.72
CA LYS A 241 -31.21 -9.84 -1.20
C LYS A 241 -31.38 -9.66 -2.71
N ARG A 242 -31.20 -8.43 -3.26
CA ARG A 242 -31.28 -8.14 -4.70
C ARG A 242 -30.27 -8.91 -5.53
N ARG A 243 -29.11 -9.22 -4.95
CA ARG A 243 -28.03 -9.98 -5.62
C ARG A 243 -28.21 -11.48 -5.55
N ARG A 244 -29.05 -11.99 -4.65
CA ARG A 244 -29.27 -13.42 -4.47
C ARG A 244 -29.76 -14.08 -5.78
N GLY A 245 -29.12 -15.20 -6.13
CA GLY A 245 -29.45 -15.95 -7.34
C GLY A 245 -28.87 -15.38 -8.66
N LYS A 246 -28.21 -14.21 -8.63
CA LYS A 246 -27.59 -13.63 -9.84
C LYS A 246 -26.32 -14.35 -10.28
N HIS A 247 -25.61 -15.00 -9.36
CA HIS A 247 -24.43 -15.81 -9.65
C HIS A 247 -24.18 -16.83 -8.53
N LYS A 248 -23.67 -18.02 -8.89
CA LYS A 248 -23.51 -19.16 -7.95
C LYS A 248 -22.45 -18.91 -6.88
N LEU A 249 -21.32 -18.27 -7.22
CA LEU A 249 -20.16 -18.13 -6.35
C LEU A 249 -20.02 -16.71 -5.80
N TYR A 250 -20.09 -15.68 -6.64
CA TYR A 250 -19.83 -14.29 -6.27
C TYR A 250 -21.08 -13.47 -6.09
N VAL A 251 -21.10 -12.62 -5.05
CA VAL A 251 -22.24 -11.71 -4.78
C VAL A 251 -22.35 -10.65 -5.87
N PHE A 252 -21.23 -10.06 -6.28
CA PHE A 252 -21.18 -8.95 -7.23
C PHE A 252 -20.56 -9.34 -8.58
N ALA A 253 -20.87 -10.54 -9.08
CA ALA A 253 -20.49 -10.89 -10.44
C ALA A 253 -21.16 -9.96 -11.47
N ARG A 254 -20.45 -9.64 -12.55
CA ARG A 254 -20.91 -8.89 -13.71
C ARG A 254 -20.70 -9.74 -14.97
N ARG A 255 -21.75 -10.03 -15.72
CA ARG A 255 -21.68 -10.91 -16.91
C ARG A 255 -20.98 -12.26 -16.59
N ASP A 256 -21.45 -12.89 -15.53
CA ASP A 256 -20.95 -14.20 -15.03
C ASP A 256 -19.45 -14.27 -14.65
N LYS A 257 -18.83 -13.11 -14.42
CA LYS A 257 -17.41 -13.02 -14.03
C LYS A 257 -17.22 -12.04 -12.88
N VAL A 258 -16.10 -12.21 -12.18
CA VAL A 258 -15.62 -11.16 -11.26
C VAL A 258 -15.23 -9.94 -12.09
N ALA A 259 -15.82 -8.79 -11.79
CA ALA A 259 -15.42 -7.55 -12.43
C ALA A 259 -14.01 -7.16 -11.94
N PRO A 260 -13.05 -6.89 -12.83
CA PRO A 260 -11.68 -6.56 -12.42
C PRO A 260 -11.58 -5.21 -11.71
N ARG A 261 -12.53 -4.32 -11.99
CA ARG A 261 -12.61 -2.95 -11.43
C ARG A 261 -14.03 -2.39 -11.56
N ILE A 262 -14.26 -1.30 -10.85
CA ILE A 262 -15.47 -0.48 -11.04
C ILE A 262 -15.42 0.18 -12.42
N ASP A 263 -16.57 0.29 -13.06
CA ASP A 263 -16.74 1.04 -14.30
C ASP A 263 -16.63 2.55 -13.98
N THR A 264 -15.43 3.08 -14.16
CA THR A 264 -15.08 4.45 -13.75
C THR A 264 -15.86 5.49 -14.54
N GLU A 265 -16.07 5.25 -15.84
CA GLU A 265 -16.78 6.22 -16.70
C GLU A 265 -18.27 6.26 -16.40
N ALA A 266 -18.88 5.09 -16.17
CA ALA A 266 -20.27 5.04 -15.75
C ALA A 266 -20.46 5.66 -14.35
N PHE A 267 -19.49 5.45 -13.44
CA PHE A 267 -19.50 6.08 -12.12
C PHE A 267 -19.39 7.60 -12.21
N LYS A 268 -18.47 8.14 -13.02
CA LYS A 268 -18.32 9.59 -13.23
C LYS A 268 -19.57 10.24 -13.77
N ARG A 269 -20.19 9.65 -14.79
CA ARG A 269 -21.47 10.17 -15.33
C ARG A 269 -22.57 10.25 -14.27
N ALA A 270 -22.66 9.26 -13.39
CA ALA A 270 -23.61 9.29 -12.29
C ALA A 270 -23.27 10.35 -11.23
N VAL A 271 -21.98 10.53 -10.91
CA VAL A 271 -21.50 11.61 -10.01
C VAL A 271 -21.91 12.98 -10.56
N GLU A 272 -21.70 13.22 -11.82
CA GLU A 272 -22.05 14.46 -12.52
C GLU A 272 -23.57 14.69 -12.53
N ALA A 273 -24.35 13.66 -12.88
CA ALA A 273 -25.81 13.71 -12.89
C ALA A 273 -26.42 13.93 -11.50
N ALA A 274 -25.77 13.46 -10.45
CA ALA A 274 -26.17 13.65 -9.05
C ALA A 274 -25.68 14.99 -8.44
N GLY A 275 -24.95 15.81 -9.20
CA GLY A 275 -24.43 17.10 -8.72
C GLY A 275 -23.36 17.00 -7.63
N LEU A 276 -22.66 15.85 -7.54
CA LEU A 276 -21.52 15.71 -6.65
C LEU A 276 -20.26 16.35 -7.29
N PRO A 277 -19.21 16.67 -6.47
CA PRO A 277 -17.94 17.16 -6.99
C PRO A 277 -17.38 16.20 -8.06
N SER A 278 -16.90 16.73 -9.19
CA SER A 278 -16.43 15.95 -10.35
C SER A 278 -15.27 15.02 -10.03
N ASP A 279 -14.55 15.28 -8.94
CA ASP A 279 -13.46 14.47 -8.45
C ASP A 279 -13.88 13.42 -7.40
N PHE A 280 -15.19 13.25 -7.13
CA PHE A 280 -15.73 12.19 -6.27
C PHE A 280 -15.49 10.81 -6.90
N ARG A 281 -14.84 9.93 -6.16
CA ARG A 281 -14.43 8.60 -6.64
C ARG A 281 -15.12 7.50 -5.85
N PHE A 282 -15.20 6.32 -6.42
CA PHE A 282 -15.81 5.16 -5.74
C PHE A 282 -15.23 4.91 -4.33
N HIS A 283 -13.92 5.19 -4.10
CA HIS A 283 -13.33 5.02 -2.76
C HIS A 283 -13.88 6.03 -1.74
N ASP A 284 -14.43 7.14 -2.20
CA ASP A 284 -15.00 8.17 -1.33
C ASP A 284 -16.35 7.72 -0.73
N CYS A 285 -17.01 6.68 -1.28
CA CYS A 285 -18.13 6.01 -0.61
C CYS A 285 -17.72 5.46 0.76
N ARG A 286 -16.53 4.88 0.86
CA ARG A 286 -15.97 4.41 2.12
C ARG A 286 -15.56 5.59 3.03
N HIS A 287 -15.10 6.70 2.47
CA HIS A 287 -14.86 7.92 3.24
C HIS A 287 -16.16 8.48 3.81
N SER A 288 -17.22 8.53 3.01
CA SER A 288 -18.57 8.94 3.44
C SER A 288 -19.08 8.04 4.57
N TRP A 289 -18.98 6.72 4.42
CA TRP A 289 -19.34 5.78 5.49
C TRP A 289 -18.62 6.06 6.80
N ALA A 290 -17.30 6.30 6.75
CA ALA A 290 -16.51 6.57 7.94
C ALA A 290 -16.87 7.93 8.57
N SER A 291 -17.11 8.97 7.74
CA SER A 291 -17.54 10.29 8.21
C SER A 291 -18.92 10.20 8.88
N TRP A 292 -19.87 9.46 8.30
CA TRP A 292 -21.18 9.26 8.92
C TRP A 292 -21.11 8.54 10.27
N HIS A 293 -20.22 7.56 10.42
CA HIS A 293 -19.98 6.91 11.71
C HIS A 293 -19.37 7.87 12.71
N ALA A 294 -18.40 8.69 12.31
CA ALA A 294 -17.78 9.69 13.19
C ALA A 294 -18.80 10.73 13.65
N GLN A 295 -19.62 11.27 12.71
CA GLN A 295 -20.72 12.22 13.02
C GLN A 295 -21.80 11.65 13.96
N LYS A 296 -21.96 10.32 13.97
CA LYS A 296 -22.88 9.61 14.88
C LYS A 296 -22.21 9.18 16.19
N GLY A 297 -21.02 9.68 16.52
CA GLY A 297 -20.31 9.40 17.75
C GLY A 297 -19.79 7.95 17.85
N THR A 298 -19.64 7.20 16.74
CA THR A 298 -19.04 5.86 16.81
C THR A 298 -17.61 5.93 17.35
N PRO A 299 -17.28 5.26 18.47
CA PRO A 299 -15.94 5.31 19.02
C PRO A 299 -14.86 4.93 17.99
N MET A 300 -13.77 5.69 17.92
CA MET A 300 -12.74 5.54 16.91
C MET A 300 -12.12 4.14 16.86
N LEU A 301 -11.95 3.46 17.99
CA LEU A 301 -11.50 2.06 18.05
C LEU A 301 -12.51 1.10 17.41
N THR A 302 -13.80 1.33 17.60
CA THR A 302 -14.87 0.55 16.98
C THR A 302 -14.87 0.80 15.47
N LEU A 303 -14.78 2.06 15.05
CA LEU A 303 -14.69 2.44 13.63
C LEU A 303 -13.44 1.83 12.96
N GLN A 304 -12.30 1.83 13.64
CA GLN A 304 -11.07 1.17 13.18
C GLN A 304 -11.30 -0.31 12.88
N ARG A 305 -11.93 -1.04 13.81
CA ARG A 305 -12.24 -2.47 13.68
C ARG A 305 -13.23 -2.73 12.54
N LEU A 306 -14.34 -2.01 12.50
CA LEU A 306 -15.37 -2.11 11.46
C LEU A 306 -14.78 -1.89 10.06
N GLY A 307 -14.00 -0.83 9.86
CA GLY A 307 -13.39 -0.51 8.60
C GLY A 307 -12.12 -1.30 8.28
N GLY A 308 -11.50 -1.95 9.27
CA GLY A 308 -10.25 -2.69 9.09
C GLY A 308 -9.06 -1.78 8.75
N TRP A 309 -8.92 -0.66 9.46
CA TRP A 309 -7.71 0.16 9.41
C TRP A 309 -6.65 -0.37 10.36
N LYS A 310 -5.38 -0.34 9.93
CA LYS A 310 -4.27 -0.86 10.72
C LYS A 310 -3.95 0.00 11.95
N THR A 311 -4.12 1.31 11.84
CA THR A 311 -3.77 2.27 12.89
C THR A 311 -4.86 3.32 13.05
N LEU A 312 -4.99 3.87 14.27
CA LEU A 312 -5.88 5.00 14.56
C LEU A 312 -5.49 6.26 13.76
N ALA A 313 -4.21 6.47 13.51
CA ALA A 313 -3.73 7.60 12.72
C ALA A 313 -4.38 7.67 11.32
N MET A 314 -4.81 6.53 10.75
CA MET A 314 -5.55 6.52 9.48
C MET A 314 -6.97 7.07 9.59
N LEU A 315 -7.48 7.26 10.81
CA LEU A 315 -8.80 7.81 11.11
C LEU A 315 -8.76 9.26 11.56
N ASN A 316 -7.59 9.83 11.81
CA ASN A 316 -7.46 11.21 12.31
C ASN A 316 -8.20 12.24 11.42
N LYS A 317 -8.29 11.98 10.11
CA LYS A 317 -9.05 12.82 9.17
C LYS A 317 -10.57 12.81 9.40
N TYR A 318 -11.10 11.92 10.24
CA TYR A 318 -12.52 11.90 10.63
C TYR A 318 -12.73 12.37 12.06
N ALA A 319 -11.66 12.57 12.84
CA ALA A 319 -11.76 12.88 14.28
C ALA A 319 -12.42 14.25 14.55
N HIS A 320 -12.29 15.21 13.63
CA HIS A 320 -12.86 16.56 13.79
C HIS A 320 -14.39 16.60 13.66
N PHE A 321 -15.03 15.55 13.14
CA PHE A 321 -16.50 15.47 13.05
C PHE A 321 -17.20 15.17 14.39
N GLY A 322 -16.46 14.82 15.44
CA GLY A 322 -16.98 14.52 16.77
C GLY A 322 -16.75 15.63 17.82
N ILE A 323 -16.37 16.85 17.41
CA ILE A 323 -16.03 17.94 18.36
C ILE A 323 -17.26 18.42 19.16
N GLU A 324 -18.45 18.36 18.59
CA GLU A 324 -19.70 18.77 19.26
C GLU A 324 -20.01 17.91 20.50
N ASP A 325 -19.44 16.71 20.61
CA ASP A 325 -19.64 15.80 21.74
C ASP A 325 -18.71 16.07 22.94
N LEU A 326 -17.71 16.97 22.82
CA LEU A 326 -16.74 17.17 23.90
C LEU A 326 -17.37 17.67 25.19
N ALA A 327 -18.40 18.52 25.11
CA ALA A 327 -19.12 19.00 26.26
C ALA A 327 -19.88 17.86 26.98
N THR A 328 -20.48 16.96 26.22
CA THR A 328 -21.17 15.76 26.72
C THR A 328 -20.20 14.83 27.45
N TYR A 329 -19.00 14.64 26.88
CA TYR A 329 -17.97 13.84 27.53
C TYR A 329 -17.38 14.51 28.77
N ALA A 330 -17.23 15.83 28.76
CA ALA A 330 -16.76 16.57 29.93
C ALA A 330 -17.73 16.44 31.11
N GLY A 331 -19.04 16.49 30.85
CA GLY A 331 -20.09 16.31 31.87
C GLY A 331 -20.28 14.85 32.33
N ALA A 332 -19.64 13.88 31.71
CA ALA A 332 -19.80 12.46 32.08
C ALA A 332 -19.14 12.07 33.42
N ILE A 333 -18.36 12.96 34.01
CA ILE A 333 -17.67 12.79 35.30
C ILE A 333 -18.21 13.69 36.39
N ASP A 334 -19.24 14.48 36.13
CA ASP A 334 -19.99 15.25 37.13
C ASP A 334 -21.03 14.35 37.84
#